data_5f68fa5361845ca1490573423723dcee
#
_entry.id   5f68fa5361845ca1490573423723dcee
#
_cell.length_a   1.000
_cell.length_b   1.000
_cell.length_c   1.000
_cell.angle_alpha   90.00
_cell.angle_beta   90.00
_cell.angle_gamma   90.00
#
_symmetry.space_group_name_H-M   'P 1'
#
loop_
_entity.id
_entity.type
_entity.pdbx_description
1 polymer ?
#
loop_
_entity_poly.entity_id
_entity_poly.type
_entity_poly.pdbx_seq_one_letter_code
_entity_poly.pdbx_strand_id
1 'polypeptide(L)'
;MRIIVTGLIGQYAFGGVTWDYIQYALGFRALGHDVWYLEDTGAWAYDPVKMEPSADCSHNTAYLARVMEQFGMGDRWIYRNVADEKYHGVASAAEAEKILASADVLANVSGACWLRDETSRIPLKLFLDGDPMFTQIGLAADPSSEYAKRVFTHERHYSFGLNIGKAGCEVPAAGLEWRPTVQPVALEYWRDFSSLEKTGHIADGAWTTVMNWASYAPKDYNGKKYGQKDIEFERFLELPGMTKERFVLAMGQGVGSKRPTAMLESKGWHIIEPDTHLPDYATYRDFLSRSKGEWSIAKNGYVASSSGWFSCRSACYLAAGKPVVVQDTGWSDHMPSGEGVIAFNTPHEAADALEKISTNYSHHSKAARAYAELHFDAAKVCADLLQ
;
A
#
# COMPACT_ATOMS: atom_id res chain seq x y z
N MET A 1 -3.80 9.25 24.03
CA MET A 1 -3.07 10.23 23.19
C MET A 1 -3.96 10.67 22.06
N ARG A 2 -3.76 11.89 21.56
CA ARG A 2 -4.31 12.33 20.28
C ARG A 2 -3.30 12.05 19.18
N ILE A 3 -3.72 11.30 18.15
CA ILE A 3 -2.87 10.89 17.05
C ILE A 3 -3.44 11.43 15.73
N ILE A 4 -2.60 12.11 14.97
CA ILE A 4 -2.92 12.53 13.60
C ILE A 4 -2.33 11.50 12.64
N VAL A 5 -3.16 10.86 11.85
CA VAL A 5 -2.75 9.96 10.76
C VAL A 5 -2.90 10.71 9.46
N THR A 6 -1.85 10.73 8.65
CA THR A 6 -1.90 11.40 7.34
C THR A 6 -2.07 10.41 6.20
N GLY A 7 -2.54 10.89 5.05
CA GLY A 7 -2.69 10.01 3.90
C GLY A 7 -3.08 10.75 2.62
N LEU A 8 -3.55 9.98 1.64
CA LEU A 8 -3.88 10.41 0.29
C LEU A 8 -5.26 9.89 -0.17
N ILE A 9 -6.17 9.57 0.76
CA ILE A 9 -7.49 8.97 0.45
C ILE A 9 -8.33 9.90 -0.41
N GLY A 10 -8.40 11.17 -0.06
CA GLY A 10 -9.08 12.18 -0.84
C GLY A 10 -8.27 12.58 -2.07
N GLN A 11 -6.97 12.79 -1.94
CA GLN A 11 -6.07 13.18 -3.04
C GLN A 11 -6.18 12.22 -4.22
N TYR A 12 -6.21 10.91 -3.93
CA TYR A 12 -6.35 9.84 -4.92
C TYR A 12 -7.50 8.93 -4.51
N ALA A 13 -8.71 9.25 -4.95
CA ALA A 13 -9.95 8.56 -4.60
C ALA A 13 -10.03 7.15 -5.23
N PHE A 14 -9.07 6.27 -4.92
CA PHE A 14 -8.98 4.90 -5.41
C PHE A 14 -9.07 3.89 -4.27
N GLY A 15 -9.62 2.71 -4.57
CA GLY A 15 -9.89 1.70 -3.57
C GLY A 15 -8.65 1.22 -2.81
N GLY A 16 -7.56 0.92 -3.52
CA GLY A 16 -6.30 0.50 -2.91
C GLY A 16 -5.70 1.56 -2.00
N VAL A 17 -5.68 2.82 -2.46
CA VAL A 17 -5.19 3.96 -1.68
C VAL A 17 -5.99 4.12 -0.38
N THR A 18 -7.32 3.99 -0.44
CA THR A 18 -8.15 4.05 0.78
C THR A 18 -7.69 3.03 1.82
N TRP A 19 -7.49 1.76 1.41
CA TRP A 19 -7.08 0.71 2.33
C TRP A 19 -5.65 0.89 2.85
N ASP A 20 -4.74 1.43 2.04
CA ASP A 20 -3.37 1.69 2.48
C ASP A 20 -3.29 2.66 3.67
N TYR A 21 -4.17 3.67 3.72
CA TYR A 21 -4.12 4.72 4.75
C TYR A 21 -5.12 4.54 5.88
N ILE A 22 -6.38 4.16 5.59
CA ILE A 22 -7.41 4.10 6.63
C ILE A 22 -7.09 3.08 7.73
N GLN A 23 -6.38 2.00 7.39
CA GLN A 23 -6.06 0.93 8.33
C GLN A 23 -5.13 1.38 9.46
N TYR A 24 -4.28 2.39 9.26
CA TYR A 24 -3.52 3.01 10.35
C TYR A 24 -4.43 3.73 11.34
N ALA A 25 -5.37 4.53 10.83
CA ALA A 25 -6.31 5.25 11.69
C ALA A 25 -7.17 4.27 12.50
N LEU A 26 -7.64 3.20 11.88
CA LEU A 26 -8.41 2.15 12.54
C LEU A 26 -7.58 1.40 13.60
N GLY A 27 -6.32 1.10 13.30
CA GLY A 27 -5.40 0.44 14.24
C GLY A 27 -5.17 1.28 15.50
N PHE A 28 -4.86 2.56 15.35
CA PHE A 28 -4.70 3.45 16.51
C PHE A 28 -6.01 3.64 17.29
N ARG A 29 -7.16 3.67 16.61
CA ARG A 29 -8.48 3.72 17.31
C ARG A 29 -8.75 2.45 18.09
N ALA A 30 -8.40 1.29 17.56
CA ALA A 30 -8.55 0.01 18.27
C ALA A 30 -7.74 -0.04 19.57
N LEU A 31 -6.65 0.73 19.67
CA LEU A 31 -5.86 0.93 20.89
C LEU A 31 -6.47 1.96 21.87
N GLY A 32 -7.62 2.55 21.54
CA GLY A 32 -8.32 3.54 22.39
C GLY A 32 -7.77 4.96 22.29
N HIS A 33 -7.03 5.30 21.22
CA HIS A 33 -6.54 6.66 21.01
C HIS A 33 -7.60 7.57 20.37
N ASP A 34 -7.50 8.89 20.62
CA ASP A 34 -8.25 9.93 19.92
C ASP A 34 -7.57 10.21 18.57
N VAL A 35 -8.10 9.63 17.48
CA VAL A 35 -7.48 9.62 16.17
C VAL A 35 -8.19 10.58 15.24
N TRP A 36 -7.38 11.40 14.55
CA TRP A 36 -7.79 12.28 13.46
C TRP A 36 -7.06 11.91 12.18
N TYR A 37 -7.76 11.98 11.06
CA TYR A 37 -7.18 11.82 9.74
C TYR A 37 -6.92 13.18 9.11
N LEU A 38 -5.72 13.40 8.57
CA LEU A 38 -5.30 14.67 7.95
C LEU A 38 -4.82 14.46 6.52
N GLU A 39 -5.35 15.22 5.58
CA GLU A 39 -4.76 15.44 4.27
C GLU A 39 -4.36 16.90 4.08
N ASP A 40 -3.07 17.16 4.09
CA ASP A 40 -2.41 18.39 3.67
C ASP A 40 -1.18 18.01 2.86
N THR A 41 -1.36 17.74 1.59
CA THR A 41 -0.34 17.15 0.71
C THR A 41 0.62 18.17 0.12
N GLY A 42 0.29 19.46 0.19
CA GLY A 42 1.01 20.51 -0.54
C GLY A 42 0.81 20.47 -2.06
N ALA A 43 -0.07 19.60 -2.56
CA ALA A 43 -0.39 19.46 -3.98
C ALA A 43 -1.88 19.75 -4.25
N TRP A 44 -2.21 20.12 -5.48
CA TRP A 44 -3.59 20.26 -5.92
C TRP A 44 -4.30 18.90 -5.90
N ALA A 45 -5.60 18.89 -5.64
CA ALA A 45 -6.43 17.71 -5.70
C ALA A 45 -6.35 17.03 -7.08
N TYR A 46 -6.33 15.71 -7.13
CA TYR A 46 -6.40 14.98 -8.40
C TYR A 46 -7.87 14.76 -8.79
N ASP A 47 -8.27 15.26 -9.97
CA ASP A 47 -9.57 15.02 -10.55
C ASP A 47 -9.55 13.69 -11.35
N PRO A 48 -10.20 12.62 -10.87
CA PRO A 48 -10.14 11.32 -11.53
C PRO A 48 -10.94 11.27 -12.84
N VAL A 49 -11.86 12.22 -13.07
CA VAL A 49 -12.65 12.30 -14.32
C VAL A 49 -11.83 12.93 -15.43
N LYS A 50 -11.13 14.02 -15.11
CA LYS A 50 -10.26 14.72 -16.06
C LYS A 50 -8.85 14.13 -16.13
N MET A 51 -8.48 13.30 -15.14
CA MET A 51 -7.15 12.70 -14.99
C MET A 51 -6.02 13.76 -14.87
N GLU A 52 -6.32 14.86 -14.18
CA GLU A 52 -5.37 15.98 -14.00
C GLU A 52 -5.52 16.65 -12.61
N PRO A 53 -4.49 17.39 -12.15
CA PRO A 53 -4.63 18.23 -10.95
C PRO A 53 -5.69 19.33 -11.13
N SER A 54 -6.49 19.57 -10.09
CA SER A 54 -7.58 20.56 -10.08
C SER A 54 -7.55 21.42 -8.84
N ALA A 55 -7.92 22.70 -8.99
CA ALA A 55 -8.18 23.60 -7.86
C ALA A 55 -9.49 23.25 -7.12
N ASP A 56 -10.44 22.62 -7.82
CA ASP A 56 -11.68 22.14 -7.23
C ASP A 56 -11.44 20.77 -6.57
N CYS A 57 -11.60 20.71 -5.26
CA CYS A 57 -11.46 19.50 -4.45
C CYS A 57 -12.81 18.86 -4.06
N SER A 58 -13.91 19.28 -4.65
CA SER A 58 -15.26 18.83 -4.25
C SER A 58 -15.44 17.33 -4.37
N HIS A 59 -14.95 16.71 -5.45
CA HIS A 59 -14.96 15.25 -5.62
C HIS A 59 -14.16 14.54 -4.53
N ASN A 60 -12.95 15.04 -4.26
CA ASN A 60 -11.99 14.49 -3.30
C ASN A 60 -12.51 14.53 -1.87
N THR A 61 -13.04 15.68 -1.45
CA THR A 61 -13.63 15.86 -0.12
C THR A 61 -14.91 15.08 0.07
N ALA A 62 -15.76 14.98 -0.98
CA ALA A 62 -16.95 14.14 -0.95
C ALA A 62 -16.62 12.65 -0.83
N TYR A 63 -15.59 12.18 -1.54
CA TYR A 63 -15.10 10.81 -1.41
C TYR A 63 -14.55 10.55 0.00
N LEU A 64 -13.67 11.42 0.49
CA LEU A 64 -13.08 11.31 1.82
C LEU A 64 -14.16 11.30 2.92
N ALA A 65 -15.16 12.19 2.83
CA ALA A 65 -16.27 12.21 3.78
C ALA A 65 -17.02 10.88 3.84
N ARG A 66 -17.34 10.28 2.67
CA ARG A 66 -17.99 8.97 2.60
C ARG A 66 -17.14 7.86 3.22
N VAL A 67 -15.84 7.87 2.95
CA VAL A 67 -14.89 6.91 3.56
C VAL A 67 -14.88 7.07 5.07
N MET A 68 -14.71 8.29 5.57
CA MET A 68 -14.65 8.56 7.00
C MET A 68 -15.96 8.17 7.71
N GLU A 69 -17.11 8.48 7.13
CA GLU A 69 -18.41 8.04 7.65
C GLU A 69 -18.53 6.52 7.71
N GLN A 70 -18.15 5.82 6.63
CA GLN A 70 -18.18 4.35 6.55
C GLN A 70 -17.37 3.68 7.66
N PHE A 71 -16.24 4.28 8.05
CA PHE A 71 -15.35 3.75 9.07
C PHE A 71 -15.56 4.38 10.46
N GLY A 72 -16.70 5.09 10.68
CA GLY A 72 -17.06 5.70 11.95
C GLY A 72 -16.11 6.82 12.38
N MET A 73 -15.61 7.59 11.43
CA MET A 73 -14.73 8.74 11.61
C MET A 73 -15.29 10.01 10.95
N GLY A 74 -16.61 10.09 10.74
CA GLY A 74 -17.26 11.17 9.99
C GLY A 74 -16.99 12.58 10.54
N ASP A 75 -16.72 12.70 11.86
CA ASP A 75 -16.35 13.93 12.57
C ASP A 75 -14.84 14.02 12.92
N ARG A 76 -13.99 13.19 12.32
CA ARG A 76 -12.57 12.98 12.70
C ARG A 76 -11.61 13.10 11.53
N TRP A 77 -11.85 14.03 10.60
CA TRP A 77 -10.98 14.26 9.46
C TRP A 77 -10.81 15.74 9.12
N ILE A 78 -9.67 16.06 8.52
CA ILE A 78 -9.28 17.37 8.07
C ILE A 78 -8.69 17.21 6.67
N TYR A 79 -9.20 17.99 5.71
CA TYR A 79 -8.59 18.12 4.38
C TYR A 79 -8.30 19.59 4.12
N ARG A 80 -7.05 19.94 3.79
CA ARG A 80 -6.66 21.28 3.42
C ARG A 80 -6.51 21.37 1.91
N ASN A 81 -7.37 22.16 1.27
CA ASN A 81 -7.23 22.45 -0.16
C ASN A 81 -6.10 23.48 -0.37
N VAL A 82 -5.09 23.09 -1.15
CA VAL A 82 -3.92 23.94 -1.44
C VAL A 82 -4.28 25.13 -2.31
N ALA A 83 -5.27 25.01 -3.20
CA ALA A 83 -5.63 26.04 -4.16
C ALA A 83 -6.22 27.31 -3.52
N ASP A 84 -7.01 27.17 -2.46
CA ASP A 84 -7.69 28.29 -1.77
C ASP A 84 -7.44 28.32 -0.26
N GLU A 85 -6.56 27.43 0.23
CA GLU A 85 -6.13 27.26 1.62
C GLU A 85 -7.26 26.93 2.61
N LYS A 86 -8.44 26.53 2.12
CA LYS A 86 -9.58 26.17 2.97
C LYS A 86 -9.43 24.78 3.57
N TYR A 87 -9.99 24.66 4.77
CA TYR A 87 -10.13 23.41 5.48
C TYR A 87 -11.55 22.83 5.29
N HIS A 88 -11.62 21.52 5.13
CA HIS A 88 -12.85 20.74 5.03
C HIS A 88 -12.84 19.65 6.11
N GLY A 89 -14.01 19.14 6.48
CA GLY A 89 -14.18 18.13 7.55
C GLY A 89 -14.27 18.71 8.96
N VAL A 90 -13.89 19.98 9.12
CA VAL A 90 -13.99 20.79 10.35
C VAL A 90 -14.69 22.10 10.07
N ALA A 91 -15.22 22.76 11.11
CA ALA A 91 -16.01 23.98 10.93
C ALA A 91 -15.19 25.20 10.54
N SER A 92 -13.89 25.24 10.88
CA SER A 92 -13.02 26.37 10.61
C SER A 92 -11.54 26.03 10.66
N ALA A 93 -10.69 26.93 10.11
CA ALA A 93 -9.23 26.84 10.24
C ALA A 93 -8.78 26.86 11.71
N ALA A 94 -9.40 27.69 12.54
CA ALA A 94 -9.07 27.78 13.96
C ALA A 94 -9.38 26.47 14.72
N GLU A 95 -10.41 25.72 14.31
CA GLU A 95 -10.69 24.40 14.85
C GLU A 95 -9.62 23.38 14.40
N ALA A 96 -9.24 23.37 13.12
CA ALA A 96 -8.16 22.54 12.61
C ALA A 96 -6.86 22.79 13.39
N GLU A 97 -6.44 24.05 13.52
CA GLU A 97 -5.24 24.45 14.29
C GLU A 97 -5.29 23.96 15.74
N LYS A 98 -6.45 24.12 16.42
CA LYS A 98 -6.63 23.63 17.79
C LYS A 98 -6.49 22.12 17.91
N ILE A 99 -7.03 21.36 16.95
CA ILE A 99 -6.89 19.90 16.89
C ILE A 99 -5.42 19.52 16.72
N LEU A 100 -4.73 20.10 15.73
CA LEU A 100 -3.33 19.83 15.43
C LEU A 100 -2.40 20.24 16.58
N ALA A 101 -2.62 21.42 17.20
CA ALA A 101 -1.82 21.89 18.33
C ALA A 101 -1.97 21.01 19.59
N SER A 102 -3.03 20.22 19.70
CA SER A 102 -3.28 19.32 20.84
C SER A 102 -2.85 17.87 20.54
N ALA A 103 -2.25 17.60 19.39
CA ALA A 103 -1.82 16.27 19.01
C ALA A 103 -0.50 15.88 19.72
N ASP A 104 -0.43 14.62 20.15
CA ASP A 104 0.76 14.02 20.75
C ASP A 104 1.66 13.38 19.69
N VAL A 105 1.05 12.80 18.64
CA VAL A 105 1.73 12.03 17.60
C VAL A 105 1.21 12.41 16.21
N LEU A 106 2.14 12.52 15.25
CA LEU A 106 1.86 12.56 13.82
C LEU A 106 2.40 11.29 13.16
N ALA A 107 1.52 10.43 12.69
CA ALA A 107 1.87 9.28 11.84
C ALA A 107 1.82 9.71 10.37
N ASN A 108 2.97 10.13 9.83
CA ASN A 108 3.09 10.61 8.46
C ASN A 108 3.31 9.46 7.48
N VAL A 109 2.22 8.86 7.04
CA VAL A 109 2.25 7.69 6.15
C VAL A 109 2.68 8.12 4.75
N SER A 110 3.69 7.46 4.20
CA SER A 110 4.31 7.73 2.88
C SER A 110 4.84 9.17 2.72
N GLY A 111 5.03 9.90 3.82
CA GLY A 111 5.39 11.31 3.77
C GLY A 111 4.32 12.20 3.11
N ALA A 112 3.06 11.78 3.18
CA ALA A 112 1.94 12.43 2.51
C ALA A 112 1.67 13.85 3.03
N CYS A 113 2.01 14.13 4.29
CA CYS A 113 1.78 15.44 4.88
C CYS A 113 2.87 16.43 4.53
N TRP A 114 2.46 17.59 4.05
CA TRP A 114 3.32 18.77 3.99
C TRP A 114 3.41 19.38 5.40
N LEU A 115 4.59 19.24 6.06
CA LEU A 115 4.77 19.73 7.42
C LEU A 115 4.73 21.27 7.44
N ARG A 116 3.65 21.82 7.99
CA ARG A 116 3.49 23.24 8.29
C ARG A 116 3.85 23.51 9.75
N ASP A 117 3.80 24.76 10.17
CA ASP A 117 4.12 25.16 11.55
C ASP A 117 3.32 24.36 12.59
N GLU A 118 2.02 24.12 12.33
CA GLU A 118 1.13 23.40 13.24
C GLU A 118 1.54 21.94 13.39
N THR A 119 1.79 21.24 12.27
CA THR A 119 2.18 19.82 12.27
C THR A 119 3.64 19.63 12.67
N SER A 120 4.52 20.59 12.39
CA SER A 120 5.94 20.55 12.77
C SER A 120 6.15 20.59 14.28
N ARG A 121 5.21 21.20 15.03
CA ARG A 121 5.26 21.32 16.50
C ARG A 121 4.77 20.07 17.23
N ILE A 122 4.16 19.10 16.54
CA ILE A 122 3.71 17.86 17.17
C ILE A 122 4.94 17.14 17.74
N PRO A 123 4.90 16.75 19.03
CA PRO A 123 6.08 16.28 19.75
C PRO A 123 6.74 15.03 19.16
N LEU A 124 5.94 14.08 18.67
CA LEU A 124 6.43 12.85 18.07
C LEU A 124 5.91 12.72 16.63
N LYS A 125 6.81 12.81 15.67
CA LYS A 125 6.52 12.62 14.26
C LYS A 125 7.14 11.31 13.78
N LEU A 126 6.29 10.40 13.28
CA LEU A 126 6.69 9.12 12.71
C LEU A 126 6.65 9.24 11.19
N PHE A 127 7.75 8.96 10.52
CA PHE A 127 7.79 8.80 9.08
C PHE A 127 7.60 7.32 8.73
N LEU A 128 6.58 6.99 7.95
CA LEU A 128 6.23 5.60 7.60
C LEU A 128 6.42 5.39 6.10
N ASP A 129 7.54 4.77 5.72
CA ASP A 129 7.91 4.51 4.34
C ASP A 129 7.35 3.19 3.83
N GLY A 130 6.50 3.25 2.81
CA GLY A 130 5.96 2.07 2.12
C GLY A 130 6.67 1.73 0.80
N ASP A 131 7.66 2.54 0.37
CA ASP A 131 8.34 2.39 -0.92
C ASP A 131 9.87 2.33 -0.76
N PRO A 132 10.40 1.31 -0.03
CA PRO A 132 11.83 1.18 0.24
C PRO A 132 12.65 1.12 -1.04
N MET A 133 13.93 1.48 -0.96
CA MET A 133 14.85 1.75 -2.06
C MET A 133 14.56 3.08 -2.77
N PHE A 134 13.35 3.33 -3.25
CA PHE A 134 13.03 4.54 -4.01
C PHE A 134 12.98 5.79 -3.13
N THR A 135 12.44 5.68 -1.93
CA THR A 135 12.51 6.72 -0.90
C THR A 135 13.96 7.01 -0.54
N GLN A 136 14.71 5.98 -0.16
CA GLN A 136 16.07 6.12 0.35
C GLN A 136 17.06 6.60 -0.72
N ILE A 137 16.93 6.16 -2.00
CA ILE A 137 17.70 6.75 -3.11
C ILE A 137 17.42 8.25 -3.22
N GLY A 138 16.15 8.65 -3.14
CA GLY A 138 15.79 10.08 -3.19
C GLY A 138 16.48 10.90 -2.11
N LEU A 139 16.50 10.39 -0.88
CA LEU A 139 17.16 11.03 0.26
C LEU A 139 18.68 11.06 0.10
N ALA A 140 19.29 9.97 -0.37
CA ALA A 140 20.74 9.86 -0.56
C ALA A 140 21.25 10.70 -1.72
N ALA A 141 20.48 10.83 -2.82
CA ALA A 141 20.86 11.57 -4.00
C ALA A 141 20.83 13.08 -3.80
N ASP A 142 19.84 13.59 -3.05
CA ASP A 142 19.73 15.01 -2.71
C ASP A 142 19.24 15.23 -1.28
N PRO A 143 20.15 15.15 -0.28
CA PRO A 143 19.81 15.41 1.11
C PRO A 143 19.35 16.84 1.38
N SER A 144 19.59 17.77 0.46
CA SER A 144 19.21 19.18 0.56
C SER A 144 17.82 19.47 0.00
N SER A 145 17.19 18.51 -0.68
CA SER A 145 15.84 18.68 -1.25
C SER A 145 14.80 18.99 -0.16
N GLU A 146 13.75 19.67 -0.53
CA GLU A 146 12.64 19.97 0.39
C GLU A 146 11.96 18.69 0.91
N TYR A 147 11.95 17.63 0.10
CA TYR A 147 11.48 16.32 0.53
C TYR A 147 12.38 15.70 1.62
N ALA A 148 13.70 15.68 1.37
CA ALA A 148 14.66 15.14 2.33
C ALA A 148 14.64 15.92 3.65
N LYS A 149 14.64 17.25 3.60
CA LYS A 149 14.53 18.10 4.79
C LYS A 149 13.30 17.73 5.63
N ARG A 150 12.14 17.56 5.00
CA ARG A 150 10.91 17.13 5.70
C ARG A 150 11.04 15.75 6.32
N VAL A 151 11.59 14.79 5.59
CA VAL A 151 11.81 13.45 6.14
C VAL A 151 12.72 13.50 7.36
N PHE A 152 13.83 14.23 7.29
CA PHE A 152 14.81 14.37 8.37
C PHE A 152 14.26 15.08 9.64
N THR A 153 13.12 15.76 9.56
CA THR A 153 12.50 16.40 10.74
C THR A 153 11.64 15.46 11.59
N HIS A 154 11.46 14.22 11.17
CA HIS A 154 10.73 13.23 11.96
C HIS A 154 11.64 12.62 13.03
N GLU A 155 11.07 12.28 14.18
CA GLU A 155 11.81 11.70 15.31
C GLU A 155 12.08 10.21 15.12
N ARG A 156 11.21 9.51 14.34
CA ARG A 156 11.37 8.09 14.05
C ARG A 156 11.02 7.79 12.61
N HIS A 157 11.79 6.87 12.01
CA HIS A 157 11.64 6.46 10.62
C HIS A 157 11.38 4.97 10.55
N TYR A 158 10.26 4.60 9.99
CA TYR A 158 9.85 3.21 9.77
C TYR A 158 9.80 2.91 8.29
N SER A 159 10.10 1.67 7.89
CA SER A 159 10.02 1.25 6.49
C SER A 159 9.52 -0.18 6.37
N PHE A 160 8.80 -0.46 5.27
CA PHE A 160 8.47 -1.81 4.83
C PHE A 160 9.70 -2.56 4.30
N GLY A 161 10.84 -1.89 4.21
CA GLY A 161 12.14 -2.49 3.90
C GLY A 161 12.74 -3.20 5.11
N LEU A 162 12.28 -4.43 5.39
CA LEU A 162 12.65 -5.21 6.58
C LEU A 162 14.15 -5.52 6.67
N ASN A 163 14.88 -5.37 5.55
CA ASN A 163 16.32 -5.64 5.46
C ASN A 163 17.20 -4.40 5.50
N ILE A 164 16.65 -3.19 5.58
CA ILE A 164 17.47 -1.96 5.59
C ILE A 164 18.47 -2.02 6.75
N GLY A 165 19.74 -1.81 6.43
CA GLY A 165 20.85 -1.89 7.39
C GLY A 165 21.39 -3.29 7.66
N LYS A 166 20.84 -4.35 7.05
CA LYS A 166 21.33 -5.73 7.17
C LYS A 166 22.29 -6.10 6.04
N ALA A 167 23.12 -7.11 6.28
CA ALA A 167 24.02 -7.64 5.26
C ALA A 167 23.24 -8.15 4.05
N GLY A 168 23.72 -7.84 2.83
CA GLY A 168 23.06 -8.21 1.58
C GLY A 168 21.95 -7.27 1.09
N CYS A 169 21.49 -6.33 1.92
CA CYS A 169 20.54 -5.31 1.49
C CYS A 169 21.28 -4.11 0.86
N GLU A 170 20.85 -3.72 -0.34
CA GLU A 170 21.47 -2.59 -1.06
C GLU A 170 20.72 -1.26 -0.86
N VAL A 171 19.66 -1.24 -0.05
CA VAL A 171 18.91 -0.01 0.27
C VAL A 171 19.78 0.92 1.10
N PRO A 172 20.05 2.16 0.63
CA PRO A 172 20.87 3.11 1.40
C PRO A 172 20.12 3.60 2.64
N ALA A 173 20.80 3.63 3.78
CA ALA A 173 20.20 4.19 5.00
C ALA A 173 20.01 5.71 4.95
N ALA A 174 20.72 6.42 4.05
CA ALA A 174 20.69 7.88 3.87
C ALA A 174 20.90 8.68 5.17
N GLY A 175 21.73 8.15 6.09
CA GLY A 175 22.01 8.79 7.38
C GLY A 175 20.92 8.65 8.44
N LEU A 176 19.89 7.83 8.22
CA LEU A 176 18.79 7.60 9.14
C LEU A 176 18.82 6.18 9.72
N GLU A 177 18.28 6.04 10.93
CA GLU A 177 17.95 4.74 11.52
C GLU A 177 16.54 4.33 11.07
N TRP A 178 16.46 3.26 10.24
CA TRP A 178 15.20 2.71 9.77
C TRP A 178 14.76 1.55 10.65
N ARG A 179 13.56 1.67 11.22
CA ARG A 179 12.91 0.61 11.97
C ARG A 179 12.02 -0.19 11.03
N PRO A 180 12.09 -1.53 11.07
CA PRO A 180 11.22 -2.36 10.23
C PRO A 180 9.77 -2.25 10.67
N THR A 181 8.86 -2.21 9.71
CA THR A 181 7.41 -2.28 9.93
C THR A 181 6.70 -2.95 8.74
N VAL A 182 5.42 -3.23 8.90
CA VAL A 182 4.57 -3.82 7.87
C VAL A 182 3.26 -3.04 7.75
N GLN A 183 2.47 -3.32 6.71
CA GLN A 183 1.14 -2.74 6.56
C GLN A 183 0.22 -3.20 7.71
N PRO A 184 -0.36 -2.30 8.50
CA PRO A 184 -1.45 -2.66 9.41
C PRO A 184 -2.70 -3.04 8.61
N VAL A 185 -3.43 -4.06 9.08
CA VAL A 185 -4.71 -4.48 8.49
C VAL A 185 -5.78 -4.54 9.57
N ALA A 186 -6.83 -3.75 9.41
CA ALA A 186 -7.99 -3.75 10.28
C ALA A 186 -8.86 -4.99 9.98
N LEU A 187 -8.52 -6.10 10.64
CA LEU A 187 -8.99 -7.45 10.35
C LEU A 187 -10.52 -7.61 10.37
N GLU A 188 -11.23 -6.78 11.13
CA GLU A 188 -12.69 -6.79 11.22
C GLU A 188 -13.39 -6.38 9.91
N TYR A 189 -12.69 -5.66 9.03
CA TYR A 189 -13.19 -5.28 7.70
C TYR A 189 -12.84 -6.30 6.62
N TRP A 190 -11.93 -7.24 6.92
CA TRP A 190 -11.47 -8.33 6.05
C TRP A 190 -11.92 -9.67 6.62
N ARG A 191 -13.25 -9.89 6.65
CA ARG A 191 -13.81 -11.16 7.12
C ARG A 191 -13.42 -12.32 6.22
N ASP A 192 -13.50 -13.53 6.75
CA ASP A 192 -13.34 -14.75 5.95
C ASP A 192 -14.41 -14.80 4.86
N PHE A 193 -13.99 -14.67 3.63
CA PHE A 193 -14.83 -14.75 2.43
C PHE A 193 -14.67 -16.10 1.73
N SER A 194 -14.18 -17.14 2.40
CA SER A 194 -13.99 -18.49 1.84
C SER A 194 -15.30 -19.10 1.33
N SER A 195 -16.44 -18.66 1.84
CA SER A 195 -17.80 -19.13 1.50
C SER A 195 -18.55 -18.28 0.49
N LEU A 196 -17.92 -17.26 -0.13
CA LEU A 196 -18.62 -16.48 -1.16
C LEU A 196 -19.00 -17.37 -2.35
N GLU A 197 -20.30 -17.37 -2.66
CA GLU A 197 -20.81 -18.04 -3.85
C GLU A 197 -20.24 -17.41 -5.12
N LYS A 198 -19.92 -18.25 -6.10
CA LYS A 198 -19.53 -17.76 -7.43
C LYS A 198 -20.73 -17.13 -8.10
N THR A 199 -20.62 -15.84 -8.42
CA THR A 199 -21.70 -15.04 -9.00
C THR A 199 -21.47 -14.71 -10.48
N GLY A 200 -20.39 -15.22 -11.08
CA GLY A 200 -19.94 -14.83 -12.40
C GLY A 200 -19.11 -13.54 -12.42
N HIS A 201 -18.67 -13.08 -11.24
CA HIS A 201 -17.74 -11.96 -11.15
C HIS A 201 -16.39 -12.30 -11.79
N ILE A 202 -15.73 -11.30 -12.40
CA ILE A 202 -14.50 -11.52 -13.17
C ILE A 202 -13.36 -12.13 -12.33
N ALA A 203 -13.32 -11.88 -11.03
CA ALA A 203 -12.32 -12.43 -10.11
C ALA A 203 -12.65 -13.84 -9.60
N ASP A 204 -13.90 -14.34 -9.80
CA ASP A 204 -14.32 -15.63 -9.24
C ASP A 204 -13.40 -16.78 -9.66
N GLY A 205 -12.69 -17.37 -8.69
CA GLY A 205 -11.80 -18.50 -8.90
C GLY A 205 -10.52 -18.20 -9.68
N ALA A 206 -10.17 -16.92 -9.90
CA ALA A 206 -8.92 -16.51 -10.53
C ALA A 206 -7.85 -16.16 -9.50
N TRP A 207 -6.60 -16.32 -9.86
CA TRP A 207 -5.47 -15.66 -9.23
C TRP A 207 -5.42 -14.23 -9.74
N THR A 208 -5.42 -13.28 -8.83
CA THR A 208 -5.56 -11.86 -9.19
C THR A 208 -4.43 -11.03 -8.61
N THR A 209 -4.27 -9.82 -9.10
CA THR A 209 -3.52 -8.74 -8.45
C THR A 209 -4.06 -7.39 -8.92
N VAL A 210 -3.77 -6.34 -8.16
CA VAL A 210 -3.98 -4.94 -8.54
C VAL A 210 -2.62 -4.26 -8.59
N MET A 211 -2.23 -3.71 -9.72
CA MET A 211 -0.89 -3.12 -9.88
C MET A 211 -0.85 -2.07 -11.00
N ASN A 212 0.16 -1.21 -10.97
CA ASN A 212 0.59 -0.46 -12.15
C ASN A 212 1.69 -1.23 -12.87
N TRP A 213 1.72 -1.15 -14.20
CA TRP A 213 2.78 -1.68 -15.04
C TRP A 213 4.11 -1.01 -14.70
N ALA A 214 4.17 0.33 -14.78
CA ALA A 214 5.31 1.11 -14.35
C ALA A 214 4.84 2.42 -13.70
N SER A 215 4.94 2.52 -12.36
CA SER A 215 4.42 3.67 -11.61
C SER A 215 5.19 4.96 -11.88
N TYR A 216 6.51 4.87 -12.10
CA TYR A 216 7.41 5.99 -12.41
C TYR A 216 8.70 5.47 -13.07
N ALA A 217 9.54 6.39 -13.52
CA ALA A 217 10.81 6.05 -14.17
C ALA A 217 11.77 5.33 -13.21
N PRO A 218 12.60 4.39 -13.70
CA PRO A 218 13.66 3.79 -12.91
C PRO A 218 14.60 4.84 -12.31
N LYS A 219 15.21 4.51 -11.17
CA LYS A 219 16.24 5.33 -10.52
C LYS A 219 17.60 4.67 -10.62
N ASP A 220 18.62 5.47 -10.87
CA ASP A 220 20.02 5.03 -10.88
C ASP A 220 20.65 5.32 -9.50
N TYR A 221 21.37 4.33 -8.96
CA TYR A 221 22.12 4.48 -7.71
C TYR A 221 23.34 3.56 -7.71
N ASN A 222 24.53 4.09 -7.38
CA ASN A 222 25.80 3.35 -7.36
C ASN A 222 26.08 2.53 -8.65
N GLY A 223 25.75 3.09 -9.82
CA GLY A 223 25.99 2.44 -11.10
C GLY A 223 24.99 1.33 -11.45
N LYS A 224 23.99 1.07 -10.63
CA LYS A 224 22.89 0.15 -10.90
C LYS A 224 21.58 0.91 -11.15
N LYS A 225 20.74 0.32 -12.00
CA LYS A 225 19.39 0.80 -12.27
C LYS A 225 18.37 -0.02 -11.47
N TYR A 226 17.51 0.67 -10.74
CA TYR A 226 16.40 0.10 -9.94
C TYR A 226 15.09 0.47 -10.61
N GLY A 227 14.41 -0.54 -11.15
CA GLY A 227 13.24 -0.36 -12.00
C GLY A 227 11.92 -0.73 -11.35
N GLN A 228 10.90 -0.76 -12.18
CA GLN A 228 9.53 -1.00 -11.79
C GLN A 228 9.12 -2.46 -12.08
N LYS A 229 7.82 -2.75 -12.02
CA LYS A 229 7.30 -4.10 -12.24
C LYS A 229 7.42 -4.55 -13.70
N ASP A 230 7.43 -3.64 -14.66
CA ASP A 230 7.64 -3.94 -16.07
C ASP A 230 8.88 -4.81 -16.31
N ILE A 231 10.00 -4.47 -15.64
CA ILE A 231 11.26 -5.22 -15.75
C ILE A 231 11.13 -6.64 -15.15
N GLU A 232 10.49 -6.77 -13.97
CA GLU A 232 10.31 -8.08 -13.35
C GLU A 232 9.30 -8.94 -14.10
N PHE A 233 8.25 -8.34 -14.66
CA PHE A 233 7.18 -9.07 -15.33
C PHE A 233 7.67 -9.85 -16.54
N GLU A 234 8.69 -9.32 -17.25
CA GLU A 234 9.28 -10.00 -18.42
C GLU A 234 9.74 -11.44 -18.12
N ARG A 235 10.18 -11.69 -16.88
CA ARG A 235 10.63 -13.01 -16.45
C ARG A 235 9.47 -14.02 -16.32
N PHE A 236 8.24 -13.54 -16.15
CA PHE A 236 7.05 -14.34 -15.84
C PHE A 236 6.01 -14.36 -16.97
N LEU A 237 6.34 -13.84 -18.15
CA LEU A 237 5.41 -13.73 -19.28
C LEU A 237 4.72 -15.05 -19.64
N GLU A 238 5.46 -16.16 -19.58
CA GLU A 238 4.99 -17.48 -19.98
C GLU A 238 4.28 -18.25 -18.84
N LEU A 239 4.15 -17.70 -17.63
CA LEU A 239 3.57 -18.38 -16.48
C LEU A 239 2.15 -18.92 -16.72
N PRO A 240 1.23 -18.24 -17.43
CA PRO A 240 -0.08 -18.82 -17.70
C PRO A 240 -0.04 -20.14 -18.51
N GLY A 241 0.99 -20.29 -19.36
CA GLY A 241 1.22 -21.55 -20.10
C GLY A 241 1.81 -22.67 -19.27
N MET A 242 2.31 -22.38 -18.07
CA MET A 242 2.96 -23.36 -17.18
C MET A 242 2.00 -23.95 -16.14
N THR A 243 0.78 -23.46 -16.05
CA THR A 243 -0.20 -23.87 -15.05
C THR A 243 -1.62 -23.94 -15.66
N LYS A 244 -2.54 -24.59 -14.97
CA LYS A 244 -3.98 -24.61 -15.33
C LYS A 244 -4.77 -23.47 -14.69
N GLU A 245 -4.09 -22.62 -13.95
CA GLU A 245 -4.71 -21.53 -13.22
C GLU A 245 -5.08 -20.36 -14.12
N ARG A 246 -6.17 -19.69 -13.79
CA ARG A 246 -6.62 -18.49 -14.47
C ARG A 246 -6.11 -17.24 -13.75
N PHE A 247 -5.63 -16.29 -14.52
CA PHE A 247 -5.14 -15.01 -14.00
C PHE A 247 -6.01 -13.85 -14.46
N VAL A 248 -6.32 -12.94 -13.54
CA VAL A 248 -6.98 -11.67 -13.83
C VAL A 248 -6.22 -10.54 -13.13
N LEU A 249 -5.61 -9.68 -13.91
CA LEU A 249 -4.76 -8.61 -13.42
C LEU A 249 -5.45 -7.26 -13.62
N ALA A 250 -5.88 -6.62 -12.53
CA ALA A 250 -6.30 -5.23 -12.56
C ALA A 250 -5.03 -4.35 -12.65
N MET A 251 -4.66 -4.00 -13.88
CA MET A 251 -3.37 -3.43 -14.19
C MET A 251 -3.48 -2.03 -14.80
N GLY A 252 -3.17 -1.01 -14.00
CA GLY A 252 -3.04 0.35 -14.48
C GLY A 252 -1.78 0.55 -15.33
N GLN A 253 -1.82 1.56 -16.21
CA GLN A 253 -0.67 1.92 -17.05
C GLN A 253 0.50 2.45 -16.21
N GLY A 254 0.24 3.35 -15.25
CA GLY A 254 1.27 4.15 -14.60
C GLY A 254 1.86 5.22 -15.52
N VAL A 255 2.94 5.87 -15.08
CA VAL A 255 3.59 6.99 -15.79
C VAL A 255 4.86 6.55 -16.53
N GLY A 256 5.34 5.33 -16.28
CA GLY A 256 6.57 4.78 -16.88
C GLY A 256 6.37 4.20 -18.28
N SER A 257 6.99 3.04 -18.52
CA SER A 257 6.92 2.34 -19.82
C SER A 257 5.49 1.94 -20.18
N LYS A 258 5.18 1.91 -21.48
CA LYS A 258 3.84 1.54 -21.98
C LYS A 258 3.56 0.06 -21.74
N ARG A 259 2.41 -0.24 -21.12
CA ARG A 259 1.92 -1.61 -20.90
C ARG A 259 1.63 -2.30 -22.24
N PRO A 260 2.23 -3.47 -22.52
CA PRO A 260 2.06 -4.20 -23.76
C PRO A 260 0.83 -5.14 -23.69
N THR A 261 -0.36 -4.59 -23.52
CA THR A 261 -1.61 -5.33 -23.23
C THR A 261 -1.86 -6.49 -24.20
N ALA A 262 -1.80 -6.25 -25.52
CA ALA A 262 -2.05 -7.30 -26.51
C ALA A 262 -1.06 -8.46 -26.42
N MET A 263 0.21 -8.18 -26.10
CA MET A 263 1.23 -9.20 -25.91
C MET A 263 0.93 -10.02 -24.64
N LEU A 264 0.59 -9.36 -23.53
CA LEU A 264 0.20 -10.04 -22.28
C LEU A 264 -1.00 -10.95 -22.48
N GLU A 265 -2.04 -10.46 -23.14
CA GLU A 265 -3.25 -11.24 -23.44
C GLU A 265 -2.94 -12.45 -24.35
N SER A 266 -2.05 -12.30 -25.35
CA SER A 266 -1.62 -13.41 -26.19
C SER A 266 -0.89 -14.52 -25.44
N LYS A 267 -0.36 -14.22 -24.26
CA LYS A 267 0.29 -15.17 -23.33
C LYS A 267 -0.67 -15.79 -22.30
N GLY A 268 -1.95 -15.42 -22.32
CA GLY A 268 -2.97 -15.96 -21.43
C GLY A 268 -3.22 -15.13 -20.17
N TRP A 269 -2.64 -13.93 -20.05
CA TRP A 269 -2.98 -12.98 -19.00
C TRP A 269 -4.30 -12.29 -19.33
N HIS A 270 -5.24 -12.23 -18.40
CA HIS A 270 -6.44 -11.44 -18.55
C HIS A 270 -6.27 -10.09 -17.86
N ILE A 271 -6.24 -9.00 -18.65
CA ILE A 271 -5.98 -7.65 -18.15
C ILE A 271 -7.30 -6.88 -18.04
N ILE A 272 -7.55 -6.26 -16.90
CA ILE A 272 -8.68 -5.35 -16.70
C ILE A 272 -8.21 -3.98 -16.24
N GLU A 273 -9.00 -2.94 -16.55
CA GLU A 273 -8.71 -1.56 -16.14
C GLU A 273 -9.17 -1.34 -14.69
N PRO A 274 -8.27 -0.97 -13.75
CA PRO A 274 -8.61 -0.76 -12.35
C PRO A 274 -9.69 0.30 -12.15
N ASP A 275 -9.61 1.42 -12.86
CA ASP A 275 -10.53 2.56 -12.70
C ASP A 275 -11.97 2.20 -13.05
N THR A 276 -12.16 1.24 -13.96
CA THR A 276 -13.48 0.75 -14.37
C THR A 276 -14.03 -0.30 -13.42
N HIS A 277 -13.16 -1.21 -12.93
CA HIS A 277 -13.60 -2.39 -12.18
C HIS A 277 -13.47 -2.22 -10.66
N LEU A 278 -12.60 -1.33 -10.20
CA LEU A 278 -12.25 -1.12 -8.80
C LEU A 278 -12.25 0.37 -8.43
N PRO A 279 -13.32 1.12 -8.78
CA PRO A 279 -13.35 2.58 -8.65
C PRO A 279 -13.29 3.06 -7.18
N ASP A 280 -13.60 2.20 -6.22
CA ASP A 280 -13.62 2.56 -4.80
C ASP A 280 -13.14 1.43 -3.89
N TYR A 281 -13.08 1.72 -2.58
CA TYR A 281 -12.61 0.79 -1.56
C TYR A 281 -13.52 -0.45 -1.39
N ALA A 282 -14.81 -0.36 -1.69
CA ALA A 282 -15.74 -1.47 -1.54
C ALA A 282 -15.58 -2.46 -2.69
N THR A 283 -15.53 -1.98 -3.92
CA THR A 283 -15.28 -2.78 -5.13
C THR A 283 -13.88 -3.39 -5.12
N TYR A 284 -12.86 -2.67 -4.62
CA TYR A 284 -11.53 -3.20 -4.42
C TYR A 284 -11.55 -4.39 -3.44
N ARG A 285 -12.18 -4.25 -2.26
CA ARG A 285 -12.29 -5.33 -1.28
C ARG A 285 -13.09 -6.52 -1.84
N ASP A 286 -14.18 -6.27 -2.57
CA ASP A 286 -14.98 -7.32 -3.20
C ASP A 286 -14.15 -8.13 -4.21
N PHE A 287 -13.38 -7.45 -5.06
CA PHE A 287 -12.47 -8.08 -6.03
C PHE A 287 -11.45 -9.00 -5.35
N LEU A 288 -10.76 -8.53 -4.32
CA LEU A 288 -9.80 -9.34 -3.57
C LEU A 288 -10.49 -10.56 -2.91
N SER A 289 -11.64 -10.32 -2.29
CA SER A 289 -12.39 -11.33 -1.54
C SER A 289 -12.96 -12.45 -2.42
N ARG A 290 -13.30 -12.15 -3.68
CA ARG A 290 -13.81 -13.13 -4.66
C ARG A 290 -12.71 -13.91 -5.35
N SER A 291 -11.49 -13.44 -5.28
CA SER A 291 -10.34 -14.10 -5.90
C SER A 291 -10.08 -15.48 -5.28
N LYS A 292 -9.46 -16.37 -6.04
CA LYS A 292 -8.88 -17.60 -5.50
C LYS A 292 -7.71 -17.28 -4.56
N GLY A 293 -6.89 -16.31 -4.96
CA GLY A 293 -5.73 -15.82 -4.22
C GLY A 293 -5.01 -14.73 -5.00
N GLU A 294 -3.89 -14.29 -4.49
CA GLU A 294 -3.02 -13.35 -5.20
C GLU A 294 -1.82 -14.05 -5.81
N TRP A 295 -1.53 -13.73 -7.09
CA TRP A 295 -0.20 -13.87 -7.66
C TRP A 295 0.36 -12.49 -7.93
N SER A 296 1.56 -12.19 -7.44
CA SER A 296 2.11 -10.84 -7.57
C SER A 296 3.62 -10.82 -7.65
N ILE A 297 4.13 -9.96 -8.53
CA ILE A 297 5.54 -9.58 -8.58
C ILE A 297 5.79 -8.27 -7.82
N ALA A 298 7.02 -8.08 -7.41
CA ALA A 298 7.49 -6.85 -6.78
C ALA A 298 8.08 -5.87 -7.82
N LYS A 299 8.35 -4.62 -7.42
CA LYS A 299 9.18 -3.72 -8.25
C LYS A 299 10.60 -4.27 -8.33
N ASN A 300 11.24 -4.16 -9.49
CA ASN A 300 12.63 -4.57 -9.67
C ASN A 300 13.56 -3.95 -8.61
N GLY A 301 13.32 -2.69 -8.24
CA GLY A 301 14.09 -2.05 -7.18
C GLY A 301 14.04 -2.78 -5.84
N TYR A 302 12.92 -3.38 -5.48
CA TYR A 302 12.79 -4.14 -4.21
C TYR A 302 13.51 -5.48 -4.27
N VAL A 303 13.39 -6.18 -5.43
CA VAL A 303 14.03 -7.48 -5.66
C VAL A 303 15.54 -7.32 -5.74
N ALA A 304 16.02 -6.42 -6.61
CA ALA A 304 17.44 -6.20 -6.86
C ALA A 304 18.21 -5.69 -5.64
N SER A 305 17.53 -4.98 -4.72
CA SER A 305 18.13 -4.48 -3.48
C SER A 305 17.97 -5.42 -2.30
N SER A 306 17.25 -6.53 -2.44
CA SER A 306 16.90 -7.42 -1.31
C SER A 306 16.29 -6.63 -0.15
N SER A 307 15.34 -5.73 -0.46
CA SER A 307 14.82 -4.75 0.50
C SER A 307 14.05 -5.38 1.66
N GLY A 308 13.52 -6.58 1.50
CA GLY A 308 12.61 -7.22 2.47
C GLY A 308 11.16 -6.72 2.37
N TRP A 309 10.78 -6.03 1.28
CA TRP A 309 9.45 -5.46 1.11
C TRP A 309 8.37 -6.53 0.93
N PHE A 310 7.28 -6.42 1.71
CA PHE A 310 6.05 -7.19 1.55
C PHE A 310 4.89 -6.25 1.20
N SER A 311 4.01 -6.67 0.29
CA SER A 311 2.96 -5.81 -0.25
C SER A 311 1.83 -5.57 0.75
N CYS A 312 1.42 -4.28 0.92
CA CYS A 312 0.20 -3.89 1.63
C CYS A 312 -1.06 -4.60 1.08
N ARG A 313 -1.15 -4.75 -0.24
CA ARG A 313 -2.22 -5.46 -0.91
C ARG A 313 -2.23 -6.96 -0.56
N SER A 314 -1.08 -7.62 -0.53
CA SER A 314 -0.96 -9.04 -0.16
C SER A 314 -1.42 -9.28 1.28
N ALA A 315 -1.14 -8.34 2.21
CA ALA A 315 -1.66 -8.40 3.56
C ALA A 315 -3.20 -8.37 3.60
N CYS A 316 -3.84 -7.61 2.70
CA CYS A 316 -5.30 -7.58 2.56
C CYS A 316 -5.88 -8.90 2.01
N TYR A 317 -5.23 -9.53 1.03
CA TYR A 317 -5.61 -10.87 0.57
C TYR A 317 -5.54 -11.89 1.69
N LEU A 318 -4.43 -11.92 2.43
CA LEU A 318 -4.25 -12.82 3.57
C LEU A 318 -5.34 -12.62 4.62
N ALA A 319 -5.66 -11.36 4.95
CA ALA A 319 -6.73 -11.03 5.89
C ALA A 319 -8.11 -11.50 5.43
N ALA A 320 -8.36 -11.54 4.12
CA ALA A 320 -9.57 -12.12 3.53
C ALA A 320 -9.55 -13.65 3.43
N GLY A 321 -8.54 -14.33 4.00
CA GLY A 321 -8.37 -15.77 3.90
C GLY A 321 -7.97 -16.24 2.49
N LYS A 322 -7.37 -15.36 1.69
CA LYS A 322 -6.93 -15.66 0.33
C LYS A 322 -5.43 -15.91 0.30
N PRO A 323 -4.97 -17.13 -0.07
CA PRO A 323 -3.55 -17.41 -0.16
C PRO A 323 -2.84 -16.53 -1.16
N VAL A 324 -1.56 -16.23 -0.92
CA VAL A 324 -0.76 -15.40 -1.81
C VAL A 324 0.50 -16.12 -2.27
N VAL A 325 0.80 -15.99 -3.56
CA VAL A 325 2.04 -16.43 -4.21
C VAL A 325 2.74 -15.15 -4.66
N VAL A 326 3.78 -14.75 -3.95
CA VAL A 326 4.40 -13.43 -4.09
C VAL A 326 5.91 -13.53 -4.26
N GLN A 327 6.45 -12.67 -5.14
CA GLN A 327 7.88 -12.66 -5.40
C GLN A 327 8.66 -12.31 -4.14
N ASP A 328 9.75 -13.05 -3.89
CA ASP A 328 10.61 -12.77 -2.76
C ASP A 328 11.49 -11.54 -3.03
N THR A 329 11.54 -10.68 -2.04
CA THR A 329 12.41 -9.51 -1.97
C THR A 329 13.37 -9.60 -0.77
N GLY A 330 13.47 -10.80 -0.17
CA GLY A 330 14.10 -11.04 1.12
C GLY A 330 13.13 -10.89 2.31
N TRP A 331 11.82 -10.76 2.07
CA TRP A 331 10.82 -10.73 3.15
C TRP A 331 10.69 -12.08 3.85
N SER A 332 10.97 -13.18 3.14
CA SER A 332 10.90 -14.55 3.67
C SER A 332 11.92 -14.83 4.77
N ASP A 333 12.93 -13.99 4.94
CA ASP A 333 13.88 -14.05 6.07
C ASP A 333 13.24 -13.61 7.40
N HIS A 334 12.10 -12.92 7.35
CA HIS A 334 11.40 -12.34 8.53
C HIS A 334 10.06 -12.98 8.81
N MET A 335 9.41 -13.44 7.77
CA MET A 335 8.05 -13.97 7.82
C MET A 335 8.03 -15.33 7.11
N PRO A 336 7.55 -16.43 7.76
CA PRO A 336 7.66 -17.76 7.21
C PRO A 336 6.90 -17.91 5.89
N SER A 337 7.54 -18.54 4.90
CA SER A 337 6.93 -18.94 3.62
C SER A 337 6.57 -20.43 3.64
N GLY A 338 5.44 -20.79 3.04
CA GLY A 338 5.07 -22.22 2.87
C GLY A 338 3.60 -22.54 3.01
N GLU A 339 2.88 -21.88 3.93
CA GLU A 339 1.46 -22.10 4.19
C GLU A 339 0.71 -20.76 4.18
N GLY A 340 -0.31 -20.65 3.33
CA GLY A 340 -1.07 -19.41 3.14
C GLY A 340 -0.32 -18.34 2.36
N VAL A 341 1.01 -18.27 2.50
CA VAL A 341 1.90 -17.39 1.75
C VAL A 341 3.08 -18.21 1.21
N ILE A 342 3.36 -18.09 -0.08
CA ILE A 342 4.49 -18.79 -0.71
C ILE A 342 5.33 -17.79 -1.51
N ALA A 343 6.62 -17.74 -1.18
CA ALA A 343 7.62 -16.96 -1.89
C ALA A 343 8.05 -17.68 -3.18
N PHE A 344 8.37 -16.91 -4.23
CA PHE A 344 8.97 -17.43 -5.44
C PHE A 344 10.03 -16.45 -6.00
N ASN A 345 10.99 -17.00 -6.75
CA ASN A 345 12.00 -16.24 -7.46
C ASN A 345 12.01 -16.55 -8.98
N THR A 346 11.43 -17.68 -9.37
CA THR A 346 11.38 -18.16 -10.75
C THR A 346 9.97 -18.49 -11.20
N PRO A 347 9.69 -18.50 -12.53
CA PRO A 347 8.39 -18.93 -13.04
C PRO A 347 7.99 -20.35 -12.62
N HIS A 348 8.94 -21.29 -12.54
CA HIS A 348 8.68 -22.67 -12.11
C HIS A 348 8.26 -22.73 -10.65
N GLU A 349 8.99 -22.03 -9.75
CA GLU A 349 8.60 -21.93 -8.35
C GLU A 349 7.21 -21.30 -8.19
N ALA A 350 6.87 -20.28 -9.00
CA ALA A 350 5.53 -19.70 -8.98
C ALA A 350 4.46 -20.70 -9.41
N ALA A 351 4.69 -21.46 -10.50
CA ALA A 351 3.76 -22.49 -10.97
C ALA A 351 3.57 -23.59 -9.93
N ASP A 352 4.63 -24.11 -9.33
CA ASP A 352 4.61 -25.12 -8.28
C ASP A 352 3.86 -24.62 -7.03
N ALA A 353 4.07 -23.36 -6.63
CA ALA A 353 3.37 -22.74 -5.51
C ALA A 353 1.84 -22.65 -5.76
N LEU A 354 1.45 -22.24 -6.97
CA LEU A 354 0.03 -22.16 -7.37
C LEU A 354 -0.61 -23.56 -7.33
N GLU A 355 0.05 -24.59 -7.84
CA GLU A 355 -0.44 -25.97 -7.82
C GLU A 355 -0.52 -26.51 -6.38
N LYS A 356 0.50 -26.28 -5.55
CA LYS A 356 0.53 -26.67 -4.14
C LYS A 356 -0.67 -26.11 -3.39
N ILE A 357 -0.95 -24.80 -3.54
CA ILE A 357 -2.10 -24.17 -2.89
C ILE A 357 -3.40 -24.76 -3.42
N SER A 358 -3.52 -24.94 -4.74
CA SER A 358 -4.74 -25.43 -5.38
C SER A 358 -5.09 -26.87 -4.95
N THR A 359 -4.09 -27.69 -4.73
CA THR A 359 -4.25 -29.08 -4.27
C THR A 359 -4.80 -29.16 -2.85
N ASN A 360 -4.48 -28.20 -1.98
CA ASN A 360 -4.96 -28.15 -0.60
C ASN A 360 -5.48 -26.77 -0.20
N TYR A 361 -6.37 -26.23 -1.04
CA TYR A 361 -6.83 -24.85 -0.94
C TYR A 361 -7.39 -24.47 0.44
N SER A 362 -8.25 -25.32 1.02
CA SER A 362 -8.87 -25.04 2.32
C SER A 362 -7.84 -24.88 3.45
N HIS A 363 -6.77 -25.67 3.43
CA HIS A 363 -5.67 -25.54 4.38
C HIS A 363 -4.95 -24.19 4.20
N HIS A 364 -4.54 -23.89 2.97
CA HIS A 364 -3.84 -22.63 2.67
C HIS A 364 -4.71 -21.39 2.92
N SER A 365 -6.02 -21.46 2.68
CA SER A 365 -6.96 -20.36 2.98
C SER A 365 -7.02 -20.07 4.49
N LYS A 366 -7.12 -21.11 5.33
CA LYS A 366 -7.09 -20.94 6.79
C LYS A 366 -5.73 -20.41 7.27
N ALA A 367 -4.64 -20.95 6.73
CA ALA A 367 -3.28 -20.50 7.04
C ALA A 367 -3.08 -19.03 6.65
N ALA A 368 -3.62 -18.59 5.50
CA ALA A 368 -3.57 -17.19 5.05
C ALA A 368 -4.20 -16.24 6.08
N ARG A 369 -5.40 -16.59 6.58
CA ARG A 369 -6.07 -15.78 7.61
C ARG A 369 -5.28 -15.75 8.92
N ALA A 370 -4.81 -16.88 9.41
CA ALA A 370 -3.99 -16.97 10.62
C ALA A 370 -2.69 -16.17 10.48
N TYR A 371 -2.10 -16.18 9.28
CA TYR A 371 -0.91 -15.39 8.97
C TYR A 371 -1.17 -13.88 9.10
N ALA A 372 -2.29 -13.39 8.56
CA ALA A 372 -2.66 -11.99 8.70
C ALA A 372 -2.91 -11.58 10.17
N GLU A 373 -3.57 -12.44 10.96
CA GLU A 373 -3.82 -12.23 12.39
C GLU A 373 -2.51 -12.18 13.21
N LEU A 374 -1.50 -12.93 12.80
CA LEU A 374 -0.20 -12.94 13.46
C LEU A 374 0.64 -11.71 13.12
N HIS A 375 0.76 -11.38 11.83
CA HIS A 375 1.75 -10.44 11.32
C HIS A 375 1.21 -9.04 10.98
N PHE A 376 -0.08 -8.91 10.65
CA PHE A 376 -0.63 -7.67 10.08
C PHE A 376 -1.77 -7.06 10.89
N ASP A 377 -2.15 -7.61 12.05
CA ASP A 377 -3.19 -7.03 12.90
C ASP A 377 -2.90 -5.55 13.19
N ALA A 378 -3.84 -4.67 12.80
CA ALA A 378 -3.63 -3.23 12.84
C ALA A 378 -3.33 -2.70 14.25
N ALA A 379 -3.98 -3.26 15.28
CA ALA A 379 -3.72 -2.84 16.65
C ALA A 379 -2.30 -3.20 17.10
N LYS A 380 -1.82 -4.40 16.74
CA LYS A 380 -0.44 -4.82 17.06
C LYS A 380 0.59 -3.96 16.34
N VAL A 381 0.46 -3.82 15.00
CA VAL A 381 1.39 -3.01 14.20
C VAL A 381 1.41 -1.56 14.69
N CYS A 382 0.24 -0.95 14.94
CA CYS A 382 0.17 0.41 15.44
C CYS A 382 0.70 0.58 16.86
N ALA A 383 0.59 -0.44 17.72
CA ALA A 383 1.20 -0.41 19.05
C ALA A 383 2.73 -0.38 18.98
N ASP A 384 3.33 -1.15 18.05
CA ASP A 384 4.79 -1.20 17.85
C ASP A 384 5.34 0.13 17.33
N LEU A 385 4.56 0.88 16.52
CA LEU A 385 4.94 2.22 16.04
C LEU A 385 5.07 3.25 17.17
N LEU A 386 4.43 3.03 18.31
CA LEU A 386 4.44 3.96 19.45
C LEU A 386 5.56 3.66 20.45
N GLN A 387 6.20 2.49 20.37
CA GLN A 387 7.32 2.08 21.21
C GLN A 387 8.64 2.69 20.74
#